data_766885fa42da38d69a4b8a41e829fb06
#
_entry.id   766885fa42da38d69a4b8a41e829fb06
#
_cell.length_a   1.000
_cell.length_b   1.000
_cell.length_c   1.000
_cell.angle_alpha   90.00
_cell.angle_beta   90.00
_cell.angle_gamma   90.00
#
_symmetry.space_group_name_H-M   'P 1'
#
loop_
_entity.id
_entity.type
_entity.pdbx_description
1 polymer ?
#
loop_
_entity_poly.entity_id
_entity_poly.type
_entity_poly.pdbx_seq_one_letter_code
_entity_poly.pdbx_strand_id
1 'polypeptide(L)'
;MQQSIVKDILFLQQKSEVAVKSDLYLAQDLQDTLLANQDNCVGLAANMIGVKKRVIIFMYGMVPIIMFNPVLRAKSSPYQTEEACLSLVGSRSTTRYQEITVDYLDRNWQPQTITLKDFPAQICQHELDHLEGILI
;
A
#
# COMPACT_ATOMS: atom_id res chain seq x y z
N MET A 1 11.01 -9.92 8.59
CA MET A 1 10.31 -11.02 9.30
C MET A 1 8.82 -10.98 8.97
N GLN A 2 8.25 -12.10 8.60
CA GLN A 2 6.83 -12.20 8.33
C GLN A 2 6.00 -11.81 9.54
N GLN A 3 4.94 -11.00 9.32
CA GLN A 3 4.02 -10.55 10.36
C GLN A 3 2.61 -11.08 10.10
N SER A 4 1.82 -11.19 11.17
CA SER A 4 0.41 -11.56 11.04
C SER A 4 -0.40 -10.38 10.49
N ILE A 5 -1.41 -10.68 9.67
CA ILE A 5 -2.29 -9.65 9.10
C ILE A 5 -3.27 -9.15 10.16
N VAL A 6 -3.27 -7.86 10.40
CA VAL A 6 -4.18 -7.19 11.33
C VAL A 6 -5.59 -7.13 10.72
N LYS A 7 -6.61 -7.47 11.53
CA LYS A 7 -8.02 -7.41 11.12
C LYS A 7 -8.87 -6.52 12.01
N ASP A 8 -8.26 -5.82 12.96
CA ASP A 8 -8.93 -4.90 13.87
C ASP A 8 -9.33 -3.63 13.11
N ILE A 9 -10.62 -3.47 12.87
CA ILE A 9 -11.16 -2.34 12.10
C ILE A 9 -10.85 -1.00 12.78
N LEU A 10 -10.91 -0.93 14.11
CA LEU A 10 -10.63 0.32 14.82
C LEU A 10 -9.18 0.76 14.61
N PHE A 11 -8.24 -0.19 14.58
CA PHE A 11 -6.84 0.10 14.29
C PHE A 11 -6.68 0.55 12.83
N LEU A 12 -7.29 -0.17 11.89
CA LEU A 12 -7.14 0.08 10.46
C LEU A 12 -7.79 1.41 10.02
N GLN A 13 -8.75 1.94 10.77
CA GLN A 13 -9.38 3.22 10.48
C GLN A 13 -8.53 4.43 10.90
N GLN A 14 -7.43 4.23 11.59
CA GLN A 14 -6.56 5.32 12.01
C GLN A 14 -5.64 5.73 10.86
N LYS A 15 -5.43 7.05 10.73
CA LYS A 15 -4.44 7.54 9.76
C LYS A 15 -3.04 7.16 10.19
N SER A 16 -2.23 6.76 9.22
CA SER A 16 -0.83 6.43 9.47
C SER A 16 0.01 7.69 9.61
N GLU A 17 1.03 7.60 10.44
CA GLU A 17 1.97 8.68 10.70
C GLU A 17 3.12 8.66 9.69
N VAL A 18 3.76 9.81 9.50
CA VAL A 18 4.94 9.92 8.64
C VAL A 18 6.02 8.95 9.12
N ALA A 19 6.60 8.20 8.20
CA ALA A 19 7.73 7.31 8.50
C ALA A 19 9.02 8.13 8.61
N VAL A 20 9.93 7.65 9.45
CA VAL A 20 11.28 8.22 9.60
C VAL A 20 12.31 7.18 9.19
N LYS A 21 13.57 7.58 9.09
CA LYS A 21 14.62 6.70 8.57
C LYS A 21 14.79 5.41 9.39
N SER A 22 14.54 5.46 10.69
CA SER A 22 14.58 4.26 11.54
C SER A 22 13.45 3.26 11.25
N ASP A 23 12.47 3.64 10.43
CA ASP A 23 11.40 2.74 9.98
C ASP A 23 11.79 1.91 8.75
N LEU A 24 13.01 2.03 8.23
CA LEU A 24 13.45 1.30 7.04
C LEU A 24 13.34 -0.22 7.19
N TYR A 25 13.38 -0.76 8.41
CA TYR A 25 13.19 -2.19 8.65
C TYR A 25 11.83 -2.70 8.17
N LEU A 26 10.84 -1.83 8.06
CA LEU A 26 9.51 -2.20 7.59
C LEU A 26 9.54 -2.71 6.14
N ALA A 27 10.51 -2.29 5.34
CA ALA A 27 10.66 -2.78 3.97
C ALA A 27 10.78 -4.31 3.93
N GLN A 28 11.64 -4.87 4.79
CA GLN A 28 11.84 -6.32 4.83
C GLN A 28 10.62 -7.04 5.42
N ASP A 29 10.04 -6.51 6.50
CA ASP A 29 8.86 -7.11 7.12
C ASP A 29 7.67 -7.15 6.15
N LEU A 30 7.44 -6.06 5.42
CA LEU A 30 6.38 -6.00 4.41
C LEU A 30 6.65 -6.96 3.26
N GLN A 31 7.89 -7.03 2.79
CA GLN A 31 8.24 -7.93 1.71
C GLN A 31 8.05 -9.40 2.12
N ASP A 32 8.52 -9.78 3.30
CA ASP A 32 8.37 -11.14 3.80
C ASP A 32 6.90 -11.52 3.97
N THR A 33 6.09 -10.59 4.48
CA THR A 33 4.65 -10.82 4.68
C THR A 33 3.92 -10.91 3.35
N LEU A 34 4.27 -10.04 2.38
CA LEU A 34 3.68 -10.08 1.05
C LEU A 34 3.97 -11.41 0.36
N LEU A 35 5.22 -11.87 0.39
CA LEU A 35 5.61 -13.14 -0.22
C LEU A 35 4.90 -14.33 0.44
N ALA A 36 4.69 -14.30 1.75
CA ALA A 36 3.97 -15.35 2.47
C ALA A 36 2.49 -15.40 2.11
N ASN A 37 1.92 -14.32 1.58
CA ASN A 37 0.51 -14.20 1.21
C ASN A 37 0.31 -14.01 -0.30
N GLN A 38 1.33 -14.28 -1.12
CA GLN A 38 1.31 -13.92 -2.54
C GLN A 38 0.18 -14.57 -3.36
N ASP A 39 -0.37 -15.70 -2.90
CA ASP A 39 -1.49 -16.35 -3.58
C ASP A 39 -2.80 -15.57 -3.45
N ASN A 40 -2.90 -14.68 -2.46
CA ASN A 40 -4.12 -13.94 -2.14
C ASN A 40 -3.89 -12.43 -2.07
N CYS A 41 -2.67 -11.94 -2.29
CA CYS A 41 -2.34 -10.56 -2.00
C CYS A 41 -1.25 -10.05 -2.96
N VAL A 42 -1.45 -8.84 -3.45
CA VAL A 42 -0.51 -8.17 -4.36
C VAL A 42 0.02 -6.85 -3.80
N GLY A 43 -0.42 -6.47 -2.60
CA GLY A 43 0.05 -5.27 -1.92
C GLY A 43 -0.33 -5.24 -0.46
N LEU A 44 0.40 -4.46 0.34
CA LEU A 44 0.17 -4.29 1.77
C LEU A 44 0.53 -2.87 2.19
N ALA A 45 -0.16 -2.36 3.21
CA ALA A 45 0.25 -1.17 3.93
C ALA A 45 0.76 -1.56 5.31
N ALA A 46 1.63 -0.75 5.91
CA ALA A 46 2.24 -1.08 7.19
C ALA A 46 1.22 -1.25 8.33
N ASN A 47 0.07 -0.56 8.29
CA ASN A 47 -0.96 -0.75 9.30
C ASN A 47 -1.55 -2.17 9.27
N MET A 48 -1.49 -2.86 8.12
CA MET A 48 -1.95 -4.24 8.00
C MET A 48 -1.03 -5.24 8.74
N ILE A 49 0.17 -4.83 9.09
CA ILE A 49 1.09 -5.62 9.93
C ILE A 49 1.30 -4.99 11.31
N GLY A 50 0.41 -4.09 11.71
CA GLY A 50 0.37 -3.55 13.06
C GLY A 50 1.21 -2.31 13.30
N VAL A 51 1.74 -1.68 12.24
CA VAL A 51 2.58 -0.48 12.37
C VAL A 51 1.91 0.69 11.65
N LYS A 52 1.51 1.69 12.41
CA LYS A 52 0.76 2.85 11.89
C LYS A 52 1.72 3.89 11.30
N LYS A 53 2.42 3.51 10.24
CA LYS A 53 3.38 4.36 9.52
C LYS A 53 3.08 4.37 8.03
N ARG A 54 3.41 5.47 7.36
CA ARG A 54 3.13 5.67 5.94
C ARG A 54 4.14 4.92 5.08
N VAL A 55 3.97 3.59 5.04
CA VAL A 55 4.81 2.69 4.23
C VAL A 55 3.88 1.70 3.53
N ILE A 56 4.09 1.50 2.25
CA ILE A 56 3.35 0.52 1.45
C ILE A 56 4.32 -0.33 0.62
N ILE A 57 3.83 -1.51 0.25
CA ILE A 57 4.49 -2.38 -0.73
C ILE A 57 3.44 -2.86 -1.72
N PHE A 58 3.80 -3.00 -3.00
CA PHE A 58 2.93 -3.61 -3.99
C PHE A 58 3.77 -4.25 -5.10
N MET A 59 3.16 -5.22 -5.80
CA MET A 59 3.84 -5.89 -6.90
C MET A 59 3.72 -5.08 -8.18
N TYR A 60 4.86 -4.78 -8.81
CA TYR A 60 4.93 -4.21 -10.15
C TYR A 60 5.41 -5.35 -11.07
N GLY A 61 4.46 -6.08 -11.64
CA GLY A 61 4.79 -7.33 -12.30
C GLY A 61 5.35 -8.33 -11.29
N MET A 62 6.58 -8.76 -11.47
CA MET A 62 7.24 -9.70 -10.55
C MET A 62 8.18 -9.01 -9.55
N VAL A 63 8.23 -7.68 -9.56
CA VAL A 63 9.13 -6.92 -8.70
C VAL A 63 8.33 -6.19 -7.63
N PRO A 64 8.63 -6.36 -6.32
CA PRO A 64 7.99 -5.58 -5.28
C PRO A 64 8.55 -4.16 -5.26
N ILE A 65 7.65 -3.17 -5.15
CA ILE A 65 8.03 -1.77 -4.96
C ILE A 65 7.63 -1.36 -3.55
N ILE A 66 8.56 -0.79 -2.82
CA ILE A 66 8.34 -0.26 -1.48
C ILE A 66 8.39 1.25 -1.51
N MET A 67 7.41 1.89 -0.88
CA MET A 67 7.32 3.34 -0.81
C MET A 67 7.21 3.79 0.64
N PHE A 68 8.14 4.65 1.05
CA PHE A 68 8.07 5.37 2.32
C PHE A 68 7.51 6.77 2.05
N ASN A 69 6.52 7.18 2.84
CA ASN A 69 5.89 8.48 2.74
C ASN A 69 5.39 8.82 1.33
N PRO A 70 4.62 7.91 0.69
CA PRO A 70 4.14 8.17 -0.66
C PRO A 70 3.15 9.33 -0.69
N VAL A 71 3.26 10.16 -1.73
CA VAL A 71 2.35 11.28 -1.98
C VAL A 71 1.80 11.15 -3.39
N LEU A 72 0.48 11.07 -3.51
CA LEU A 72 -0.19 11.04 -4.81
C LEU A 72 -0.10 12.45 -5.41
N ARG A 73 0.69 12.58 -6.46
CA ARG A 73 0.98 13.87 -7.10
C ARG A 73 0.02 14.21 -8.21
N ALA A 74 -0.41 13.21 -8.97
CA ALA A 74 -1.33 13.38 -10.10
C ALA A 74 -2.13 12.12 -10.32
N LYS A 75 -3.33 12.27 -10.88
CA LYS A 75 -4.21 11.15 -11.21
C LYS A 75 -5.09 11.54 -12.39
N SER A 76 -5.45 10.55 -13.24
CA SER A 76 -6.32 10.77 -14.38
C SER A 76 -7.10 9.52 -14.76
N SER A 77 -8.19 9.71 -15.51
CA SER A 77 -9.04 8.64 -16.05
C SER A 77 -9.71 7.80 -14.95
N PRO A 78 -10.68 8.38 -14.23
CA PRO A 78 -11.38 7.66 -13.16
C PRO A 78 -12.26 6.53 -13.70
N TYR A 79 -12.40 5.45 -12.92
CA TYR A 79 -13.30 4.34 -13.20
C TYR A 79 -13.78 3.71 -11.90
N GLN A 80 -14.92 2.99 -11.98
CA GLN A 80 -15.48 2.29 -10.85
C GLN A 80 -15.03 0.84 -10.88
N THR A 81 -14.69 0.28 -9.72
CA THR A 81 -14.28 -1.11 -9.58
C THR A 81 -14.59 -1.64 -8.19
N GLU A 82 -14.51 -2.94 -8.02
CA GLU A 82 -14.64 -3.58 -6.71
C GLU A 82 -13.32 -4.19 -6.30
N GLU A 83 -13.00 -4.08 -5.00
CA GLU A 83 -11.73 -4.55 -4.45
C GLU A 83 -11.95 -5.29 -3.14
N ALA A 84 -11.04 -6.24 -2.86
CA ALA A 84 -11.00 -6.98 -1.61
C ALA A 84 -9.62 -6.80 -0.95
N CYS A 85 -9.56 -6.99 0.37
CA CYS A 85 -8.35 -6.84 1.15
C CYS A 85 -8.20 -8.00 2.13
N LEU A 86 -6.98 -8.45 2.41
CA LEU A 86 -6.72 -9.51 3.40
C LEU A 86 -7.24 -9.18 4.79
N SER A 87 -7.24 -7.89 5.16
CA SER A 87 -7.69 -7.43 6.48
C SER A 87 -9.21 -7.37 6.62
N LEU A 88 -9.97 -7.44 5.52
CA LEU A 88 -11.41 -7.18 5.51
C LEU A 88 -12.17 -8.32 4.85
N VAL A 89 -13.41 -8.55 5.31
CA VAL A 89 -14.31 -9.56 4.72
C VAL A 89 -15.07 -8.94 3.54
N GLY A 90 -15.19 -9.70 2.44
CA GLY A 90 -15.93 -9.31 1.26
C GLY A 90 -15.21 -8.31 0.38
N SER A 91 -15.94 -7.71 -0.57
CA SER A 91 -15.41 -6.71 -1.49
C SER A 91 -16.20 -5.40 -1.35
N ARG A 92 -15.60 -4.29 -1.84
CA ARG A 92 -16.18 -2.95 -1.76
C ARG A 92 -15.98 -2.22 -3.07
N SER A 93 -17.00 -1.45 -3.47
CA SER A 93 -16.90 -0.58 -4.64
C SER A 93 -16.07 0.65 -4.31
N THR A 94 -15.25 1.07 -5.25
CA THR A 94 -14.43 2.26 -5.09
C THR A 94 -14.12 2.89 -6.44
N THR A 95 -13.74 4.17 -6.42
CA THR A 95 -13.25 4.88 -7.60
C THR A 95 -11.73 4.76 -7.64
N ARG A 96 -11.20 4.35 -8.79
CA ARG A 96 -9.76 4.31 -9.05
C ARG A 96 -9.43 5.12 -10.30
N TYR A 97 -8.16 5.44 -10.47
CA TYR A 97 -7.65 6.19 -11.60
C TYR A 97 -6.70 5.30 -12.39
N GLN A 98 -6.84 5.31 -13.72
CA GLN A 98 -6.04 4.43 -14.59
C GLN A 98 -4.57 4.82 -14.62
N GLU A 99 -4.27 6.09 -14.39
CA GLU A 99 -2.89 6.57 -14.35
C GLU A 99 -2.68 7.47 -13.13
N ILE A 100 -1.60 7.22 -12.39
CA ILE A 100 -1.21 8.02 -11.23
C ILE A 100 0.28 8.30 -11.26
N THR A 101 0.69 9.42 -10.65
CA THR A 101 2.09 9.74 -10.40
C THR A 101 2.28 9.90 -8.90
N VAL A 102 3.30 9.22 -8.36
CA VAL A 102 3.55 9.16 -6.92
C VAL A 102 4.99 9.56 -6.64
N ASP A 103 5.17 10.49 -5.70
CA ASP A 103 6.48 10.80 -5.12
C ASP A 103 6.65 10.00 -3.84
N TYR A 104 7.83 9.42 -3.62
CA TYR A 104 8.08 8.59 -2.45
C TYR A 104 9.57 8.51 -2.14
N LEU A 105 9.90 7.95 -0.98
CA LEU A 105 11.26 7.58 -0.61
C LEU A 105 11.40 6.05 -0.78
N ASP A 106 12.50 5.62 -1.39
CA ASP A 106 12.76 4.20 -1.62
C ASP A 106 13.45 3.53 -0.41
N ARG A 107 13.85 2.26 -0.58
CA ARG A 107 14.55 1.50 0.47
C ARG A 107 15.84 2.14 0.95
N ASN A 108 16.46 2.97 0.11
CA ASN A 108 17.70 3.66 0.43
C ASN A 108 17.45 5.06 0.96
N TRP A 109 16.18 5.38 1.27
CA TRP A 109 15.74 6.68 1.75
C TRP A 109 16.03 7.79 0.74
N GLN A 110 15.97 7.45 -0.57
CA GLN A 110 16.20 8.40 -1.66
C GLN A 110 14.88 8.78 -2.33
N PRO A 111 14.70 10.07 -2.67
CA PRO A 111 13.48 10.52 -3.35
C PRO A 111 13.33 9.88 -4.73
N GLN A 112 12.13 9.43 -5.04
CA GLN A 112 11.77 8.86 -6.33
C GLN A 112 10.41 9.40 -6.76
N THR A 113 10.19 9.38 -8.07
CA THR A 113 8.88 9.67 -8.67
C THR A 113 8.58 8.57 -9.69
N ILE A 114 7.37 8.02 -9.64
CA ILE A 114 6.96 6.97 -10.58
C ILE A 114 5.58 7.28 -11.12
N THR A 115 5.38 7.01 -12.42
CA THR A 115 4.06 7.02 -13.05
C THR A 115 3.62 5.57 -13.25
N LEU A 116 2.44 5.23 -12.73
CA LEU A 116 1.87 3.89 -12.79
C LEU A 116 0.59 3.93 -13.61
N LYS A 117 0.33 2.83 -14.32
CA LYS A 117 -0.87 2.68 -15.15
C LYS A 117 -1.55 1.34 -14.85
N ASP A 118 -2.86 1.31 -15.06
CA ASP A 118 -3.67 0.10 -15.00
C ASP A 118 -3.56 -0.63 -13.65
N PHE A 119 -3.32 -1.94 -13.65
CA PHE A 119 -3.36 -2.73 -12.42
C PHE A 119 -2.34 -2.31 -11.35
N PRO A 120 -1.07 -2.05 -11.67
CA PRO A 120 -0.14 -1.52 -10.65
C PRO A 120 -0.61 -0.21 -10.04
N ALA A 121 -1.21 0.68 -10.84
CA ALA A 121 -1.79 1.92 -10.33
C ALA A 121 -2.97 1.62 -9.38
N GLN A 122 -3.80 0.66 -9.72
CA GLN A 122 -4.93 0.25 -8.89
C GLN A 122 -4.46 -0.27 -7.54
N ILE A 123 -3.48 -1.17 -7.52
CA ILE A 123 -2.93 -1.73 -6.29
C ILE A 123 -2.35 -0.63 -5.40
N CYS A 124 -1.54 0.25 -5.98
CA CYS A 124 -0.92 1.34 -5.24
C CYS A 124 -1.98 2.24 -4.58
N GLN A 125 -3.05 2.61 -5.31
CA GLN A 125 -4.13 3.42 -4.78
C GLN A 125 -4.86 2.75 -3.61
N HIS A 126 -5.06 1.43 -3.70
CA HIS A 126 -5.67 0.66 -2.62
C HIS A 126 -4.82 0.79 -1.33
N GLU A 127 -3.51 0.63 -1.45
CA GLU A 127 -2.61 0.73 -0.30
C GLU A 127 -2.51 2.17 0.22
N LEU A 128 -2.56 3.18 -0.66
CA LEU A 128 -2.60 4.58 -0.25
C LEU A 128 -3.84 4.89 0.60
N ASP A 129 -4.98 4.31 0.25
CA ASP A 129 -6.21 4.46 1.04
C ASP A 129 -6.02 3.92 2.46
N HIS A 130 -5.34 2.79 2.63
CA HIS A 130 -5.06 2.25 3.96
C HIS A 130 -4.26 3.21 4.83
N LEU A 131 -3.38 4.01 4.24
CA LEU A 131 -2.61 5.02 4.98
C LEU A 131 -3.50 6.14 5.53
N GLU A 132 -4.64 6.37 4.90
CA GLU A 132 -5.62 7.37 5.34
C GLU A 132 -6.70 6.76 6.24
N GLY A 133 -6.59 5.47 6.58
CA GLY A 133 -7.59 4.78 7.38
C GLY A 133 -8.87 4.45 6.62
N ILE A 134 -8.82 4.45 5.30
CA ILE A 134 -9.97 4.12 4.45
C ILE A 134 -10.04 2.60 4.27
N LEU A 135 -11.17 2.02 4.60
CA LEU A 135 -11.41 0.57 4.54
C LEU A 135 -11.98 0.18 3.18
N ILE A 136 -11.11 -0.27 2.30
CA ILE A 136 -11.50 -0.75 0.96
C ILE A 136 -11.11 -2.19 0.79
#